data_15c43086e82d77c936071425d02d32e2
#
_entry.id   15c43086e82d77c936071425d02d32e2
#
_cell.length_a   1.000
_cell.length_b   1.000
_cell.length_c   1.000
_cell.angle_alpha   90.00
_cell.angle_beta   90.00
_cell.angle_gamma   90.00
#
_symmetry.space_group_name_H-M   'P 1'
#
loop_
_entity.id
_entity.type
_entity.pdbx_description
1 polymer ?
#
loop_
_entity_poly.entity_id
_entity_poly.type
_entity_poly.pdbx_seq_one_letter_code
_entity_poly.pdbx_strand_id
1 'polypeptide(L)'
;MPTTWIEIADTAIKIGLGAAISGVSAFLINRQSHNKSLEKENFSRNKETLESVTLSIEELTHALLKYWSYILEWAKNNEKGVQASKEKTDSITELRGDVFNLFKGLTNSEGRLLLMGCVEQQKKLREYGALISEFYRYASRNNEEMQSSELEVWRTKILEARERLYSSLNKSYRAVKT
;
A
#
# COMPACT_ATOMS: atom_id res chain seq x y z
N MET A 1 -11.38 -73.26 -21.09
CA MET A 1 -10.37 -73.58 -20.11
C MET A 1 -10.78 -72.94 -18.80
N PRO A 2 -10.85 -73.64 -17.66
CA PRO A 2 -11.20 -73.03 -16.39
C PRO A 2 -10.07 -72.13 -15.94
N THR A 3 -10.37 -70.84 -15.74
CA THR A 3 -9.43 -69.87 -15.16
C THR A 3 -9.03 -70.34 -13.78
N THR A 4 -7.74 -70.54 -13.56
CA THR A 4 -7.19 -71.00 -12.26
C THR A 4 -7.30 -69.88 -11.23
N TRP A 5 -7.53 -70.21 -9.97
CA TRP A 5 -7.59 -69.26 -8.86
C TRP A 5 -6.36 -68.37 -8.81
N ILE A 6 -5.23 -68.83 -9.29
CA ILE A 6 -3.95 -68.11 -9.39
C ILE A 6 -4.04 -66.94 -10.39
N GLU A 7 -4.68 -67.15 -11.54
CA GLU A 7 -4.85 -66.13 -12.56
C GLU A 7 -5.82 -65.00 -12.10
N ILE A 8 -6.84 -65.40 -11.36
CA ILE A 8 -7.80 -64.43 -10.74
C ILE A 8 -7.12 -63.61 -9.68
N ALA A 9 -6.30 -64.24 -8.83
CA ALA A 9 -5.52 -63.52 -7.80
C ALA A 9 -4.47 -62.57 -8.39
N ASP A 10 -3.74 -63.01 -9.44
CA ASP A 10 -2.75 -62.18 -10.13
C ASP A 10 -3.41 -60.96 -10.82
N THR A 11 -4.54 -61.17 -11.41
CA THR A 11 -5.32 -60.10 -12.06
C THR A 11 -5.84 -59.11 -11.00
N ALA A 12 -6.38 -59.57 -9.87
CA ALA A 12 -6.85 -58.74 -8.77
C ALA A 12 -5.74 -57.90 -8.14
N ILE A 13 -4.55 -58.49 -7.95
CA ILE A 13 -3.35 -57.77 -7.46
C ILE A 13 -2.89 -56.72 -8.44
N LYS A 14 -2.84 -56.99 -9.74
CA LYS A 14 -2.45 -56.02 -10.75
C LYS A 14 -3.44 -54.85 -10.84
N ILE A 15 -4.73 -55.09 -10.77
CA ILE A 15 -5.77 -54.05 -10.77
C ILE A 15 -5.67 -53.26 -9.46
N GLY A 16 -5.53 -53.90 -8.30
CA GLY A 16 -5.39 -53.23 -7.02
C GLY A 16 -4.15 -52.34 -6.91
N LEU A 17 -3.00 -52.80 -7.39
CA LEU A 17 -1.77 -52.01 -7.47
C LEU A 17 -1.90 -50.81 -8.44
N GLY A 18 -2.50 -51.00 -9.61
CA GLY A 18 -2.75 -49.95 -10.56
C GLY A 18 -3.67 -48.85 -9.99
N ALA A 19 -4.73 -49.24 -9.28
CA ALA A 19 -5.65 -48.30 -8.62
C ALA A 19 -4.98 -47.54 -7.46
N ALA A 20 -4.13 -48.22 -6.68
CA ALA A 20 -3.39 -47.60 -5.59
C ALA A 20 -2.39 -46.55 -6.11
N ILE A 21 -1.61 -46.89 -7.15
CA ILE A 21 -0.65 -45.95 -7.78
C ILE A 21 -1.39 -44.74 -8.40
N SER A 22 -2.51 -44.97 -9.08
CA SER A 22 -3.29 -43.90 -9.68
C SER A 22 -3.91 -42.99 -8.62
N GLY A 23 -4.41 -43.56 -7.51
CA GLY A 23 -4.98 -42.80 -6.39
C GLY A 23 -3.96 -41.93 -5.66
N VAL A 24 -2.75 -42.49 -5.39
CA VAL A 24 -1.65 -41.72 -4.77
C VAL A 24 -1.16 -40.61 -5.69
N SER A 25 -1.01 -40.88 -6.99
CA SER A 25 -0.60 -39.89 -7.98
C SER A 25 -1.63 -38.76 -8.09
N ALA A 26 -2.90 -39.08 -8.18
CA ALA A 26 -3.99 -38.09 -8.23
C ALA A 26 -4.04 -37.24 -6.95
N PHE A 27 -3.84 -37.85 -5.77
CA PHE A 27 -3.80 -37.15 -4.49
C PHE A 27 -2.61 -36.17 -4.42
N LEU A 28 -1.41 -36.58 -4.83
CA LEU A 28 -0.21 -35.73 -4.85
C LEU A 28 -0.36 -34.55 -5.82
N ILE A 29 -0.87 -34.81 -7.02
CA ILE A 29 -1.12 -33.77 -8.03
C ILE A 29 -2.16 -32.78 -7.52
N ASN A 30 -3.25 -33.27 -6.92
CA ASN A 30 -4.32 -32.41 -6.40
C ASN A 30 -3.82 -31.53 -5.23
N ARG A 31 -3.04 -32.13 -4.31
CA ARG A 31 -2.40 -31.39 -3.21
C ARG A 31 -1.44 -30.33 -3.71
N GLN A 32 -0.60 -30.64 -4.70
CA GLN A 32 0.33 -29.69 -5.29
C GLN A 32 -0.40 -28.56 -6.06
N SER A 33 -1.46 -28.90 -6.80
CA SER A 33 -2.29 -27.92 -7.50
C SER A 33 -3.01 -27.00 -6.53
N HIS A 34 -3.54 -27.54 -5.43
CA HIS A 34 -4.21 -26.76 -4.39
C HIS A 34 -3.25 -25.78 -3.70
N ASN A 35 -2.05 -26.21 -3.34
CA ASN A 35 -1.03 -25.34 -2.76
C ASN A 35 -0.62 -24.22 -3.70
N LYS A 36 -0.38 -24.50 -4.98
CA LYS A 36 -0.09 -23.48 -5.99
C LYS A 36 -1.24 -22.49 -6.20
N SER A 37 -2.48 -22.95 -6.10
CA SER A 37 -3.66 -22.09 -6.19
C SER A 37 -3.75 -21.13 -4.99
N LEU A 38 -3.51 -21.62 -3.77
CA LEU A 38 -3.49 -20.82 -2.56
C LEU A 38 -2.33 -19.79 -2.56
N GLU A 39 -1.15 -20.19 -3.00
CA GLU A 39 -0.01 -19.28 -3.15
C GLU A 39 -0.33 -18.16 -4.14
N LYS A 40 -0.91 -18.50 -5.29
CA LYS A 40 -1.33 -17.51 -6.31
C LYS A 40 -2.40 -16.56 -5.78
N GLU A 41 -3.37 -17.07 -5.03
CA GLU A 41 -4.43 -16.25 -4.42
C GLU A 41 -3.86 -15.30 -3.37
N ASN A 42 -3.00 -15.79 -2.48
CA ASN A 42 -2.31 -14.98 -1.48
C ASN A 42 -1.44 -13.90 -2.13
N PHE A 43 -0.73 -14.27 -3.20
CA PHE A 43 0.04 -13.31 -4.01
C PHE A 43 -0.85 -12.19 -4.56
N SER A 44 -1.99 -12.53 -5.17
CA SER A 44 -2.92 -11.55 -5.74
C SER A 44 -3.46 -10.60 -4.66
N ARG A 45 -3.88 -11.14 -3.52
CA ARG A 45 -4.39 -10.36 -2.37
C ARG A 45 -3.34 -9.40 -1.80
N ASN A 46 -2.10 -9.88 -1.65
CA ASN A 46 -1.01 -9.06 -1.14
C ASN A 46 -0.66 -7.92 -2.11
N LYS A 47 -0.66 -8.22 -3.40
CA LYS A 47 -0.47 -7.22 -4.46
C LYS A 47 -1.56 -6.16 -4.44
N GLU A 48 -2.83 -6.55 -4.43
CA GLU A 48 -3.99 -5.64 -4.36
C GLU A 48 -3.94 -4.76 -3.10
N THR A 49 -3.50 -5.33 -1.97
CA THR A 49 -3.34 -4.58 -0.73
C THR A 49 -2.24 -3.51 -0.86
N LEU A 50 -1.08 -3.86 -1.42
CA LEU A 50 0.00 -2.90 -1.65
C LEU A 50 -0.40 -1.81 -2.65
N GLU A 51 -1.14 -2.15 -3.70
CA GLU A 51 -1.69 -1.20 -4.66
C GLU A 51 -2.67 -0.23 -3.99
N SER A 52 -3.55 -0.73 -3.12
CA SER A 52 -4.45 0.12 -2.32
C SER A 52 -3.73 1.04 -1.35
N VAL A 53 -2.63 0.58 -0.74
CA VAL A 53 -1.76 1.41 0.12
C VAL A 53 -1.12 2.53 -0.70
N THR A 54 -0.57 2.20 -1.88
CA THR A 54 0.04 3.20 -2.76
C THR A 54 -0.97 4.22 -3.25
N LEU A 55 -2.19 3.83 -3.58
CA LEU A 55 -3.25 4.75 -3.98
C LEU A 55 -3.55 5.76 -2.87
N SER A 56 -3.72 5.32 -1.62
CA SER A 56 -3.97 6.23 -0.48
C SER A 56 -2.80 7.21 -0.25
N ILE A 57 -1.55 6.78 -0.45
CA ILE A 57 -0.37 7.65 -0.38
C ILE A 57 -0.41 8.71 -1.48
N GLU A 58 -0.73 8.32 -2.72
CA GLU A 58 -0.78 9.23 -3.87
C GLU A 58 -1.91 10.27 -3.72
N GLU A 59 -3.10 9.84 -3.34
CA GLU A 59 -4.24 10.75 -3.12
C GLU A 59 -3.91 11.81 -2.08
N LEU A 60 -3.36 11.40 -0.93
CA LEU A 60 -2.95 12.34 0.12
C LEU A 60 -1.81 13.25 -0.36
N THR A 61 -0.79 12.69 -1.03
CA THR A 61 0.34 13.48 -1.54
C THR A 61 -0.11 14.51 -2.55
N HIS A 62 -1.02 14.15 -3.46
CA HIS A 62 -1.57 15.07 -4.46
C HIS A 62 -2.33 16.23 -3.79
N ALA A 63 -3.24 15.92 -2.87
CA ALA A 63 -3.97 16.93 -2.13
C ALA A 63 -3.03 17.86 -1.32
N LEU A 64 -2.01 17.27 -0.69
CA LEU A 64 -1.01 17.99 0.08
C LEU A 64 -0.20 18.95 -0.78
N LEU A 65 0.29 18.52 -1.95
CA LEU A 65 1.06 19.37 -2.87
C LEU A 65 0.19 20.48 -3.48
N LYS A 66 -1.08 20.20 -3.73
CA LYS A 66 -2.04 21.21 -4.15
C LYS A 66 -2.26 22.25 -3.04
N TYR A 67 -2.48 21.80 -1.80
CA TYR A 67 -2.57 22.70 -0.64
C TYR A 67 -1.29 23.52 -0.46
N TRP A 68 -0.12 22.86 -0.54
CA TRP A 68 1.19 23.50 -0.45
C TRP A 68 1.34 24.64 -1.47
N SER A 69 0.96 24.45 -2.72
CA SER A 69 1.09 25.47 -3.76
C SER A 69 0.25 26.72 -3.47
N TYR A 70 -0.96 26.54 -2.96
CA TYR A 70 -1.87 27.63 -2.61
C TYR A 70 -1.40 28.40 -1.37
N ILE A 71 -0.96 27.67 -0.33
CA ILE A 71 -0.48 28.30 0.91
C ILE A 71 0.87 28.99 0.70
N LEU A 72 1.73 28.48 -0.18
CA LEU A 72 2.98 29.12 -0.56
C LEU A 72 2.72 30.45 -1.27
N GLU A 73 1.79 30.48 -2.22
CA GLU A 73 1.43 31.71 -2.91
C GLU A 73 0.83 32.72 -1.93
N TRP A 74 -0.02 32.24 -1.01
CA TRP A 74 -0.57 33.10 0.05
C TRP A 74 0.53 33.69 0.92
N ALA A 75 1.49 32.89 1.36
CA ALA A 75 2.61 33.33 2.18
C ALA A 75 3.47 34.39 1.46
N LYS A 76 3.83 34.14 0.19
CA LYS A 76 4.57 35.09 -0.64
C LYS A 76 3.86 36.43 -0.83
N ASN A 77 2.53 36.42 -0.96
CA ASN A 77 1.73 37.62 -1.07
C ASN A 77 1.66 38.37 0.28
N ASN A 78 1.45 37.63 1.37
CA ASN A 78 1.40 38.19 2.72
C ASN A 78 2.72 38.87 3.13
N GLU A 79 3.85 38.25 2.80
CA GLU A 79 5.20 38.85 2.99
C GLU A 79 5.39 40.16 2.24
N LYS A 80 4.66 40.36 1.13
CA LYS A 80 4.63 41.60 0.33
C LYS A 80 3.56 42.59 0.77
N GLY A 81 2.78 42.28 1.81
CA GLY A 81 1.67 43.09 2.26
C GLY A 81 0.43 43.04 1.33
N VAL A 82 0.37 42.07 0.43
CA VAL A 82 -0.76 41.89 -0.49
C VAL A 82 -1.80 40.98 0.15
N GLN A 83 -3.00 41.51 0.37
CA GLN A 83 -4.13 40.74 0.91
C GLN A 83 -4.68 39.75 -0.11
N ALA A 84 -4.90 38.52 0.32
CA ALA A 84 -5.56 37.51 -0.49
C ALA A 84 -7.06 37.79 -0.64
N SER A 85 -7.64 37.52 -1.82
CA SER A 85 -9.07 37.57 -2.01
C SER A 85 -9.81 36.55 -1.12
N LYS A 86 -11.11 36.83 -0.87
CA LYS A 86 -11.95 35.90 -0.12
C LYS A 86 -11.99 34.52 -0.79
N GLU A 87 -12.18 34.47 -2.11
CA GLU A 87 -12.22 33.23 -2.89
C GLU A 87 -10.95 32.39 -2.72
N LYS A 88 -9.77 33.00 -2.73
CA LYS A 88 -8.50 32.32 -2.51
C LYS A 88 -8.37 31.78 -1.09
N THR A 89 -8.86 32.55 -0.14
CA THR A 89 -8.91 32.18 1.27
C THR A 89 -9.81 30.97 1.51
N ASP A 90 -10.97 30.96 0.86
CA ASP A 90 -11.93 29.85 0.93
C ASP A 90 -11.35 28.58 0.28
N SER A 91 -10.70 28.70 -0.89
CA SER A 91 -10.01 27.59 -1.55
C SER A 91 -8.90 26.96 -0.69
N ILE A 92 -8.10 27.77 0.00
CA ILE A 92 -7.07 27.26 0.92
C ILE A 92 -7.72 26.48 2.06
N THR A 93 -8.86 26.95 2.58
CA THR A 93 -9.57 26.27 3.68
C THR A 93 -10.15 24.93 3.22
N GLU A 94 -10.73 24.88 2.03
CA GLU A 94 -11.23 23.66 1.41
C GLU A 94 -10.12 22.63 1.21
N LEU A 95 -9.02 23.03 0.55
CA LEU A 95 -7.87 22.16 0.29
C LEU A 95 -7.24 21.63 1.58
N ARG A 96 -7.23 22.44 2.64
CA ARG A 96 -6.79 22.00 3.96
C ARG A 96 -7.71 20.91 4.53
N GLY A 97 -9.03 21.07 4.33
CA GLY A 97 -10.03 20.06 4.68
C GLY A 97 -9.82 18.73 3.93
N ASP A 98 -9.53 18.81 2.63
CA ASP A 98 -9.26 17.64 1.80
C ASP A 98 -8.05 16.84 2.32
N VAL A 99 -6.95 17.53 2.64
CA VAL A 99 -5.77 16.88 3.25
C VAL A 99 -6.15 16.18 4.55
N PHE A 100 -6.93 16.82 5.42
CA PHE A 100 -7.38 16.23 6.68
C PHE A 100 -8.21 14.97 6.47
N ASN A 101 -9.15 15.00 5.54
CA ASN A 101 -10.03 13.86 5.24
C ASN A 101 -9.26 12.65 4.70
N LEU A 102 -8.20 12.88 3.92
CA LEU A 102 -7.38 11.83 3.33
C LEU A 102 -6.43 11.15 4.33
N PHE A 103 -6.17 11.76 5.49
CA PHE A 103 -5.39 11.11 6.55
C PHE A 103 -5.94 9.75 6.99
N LYS A 104 -7.26 9.57 6.95
CA LYS A 104 -7.90 8.28 7.23
C LYS A 104 -7.36 7.16 6.35
N GLY A 105 -7.02 7.46 5.11
CA GLY A 105 -6.42 6.51 4.16
C GLY A 105 -5.07 5.98 4.65
N LEU A 106 -4.21 6.85 5.22
CA LEU A 106 -2.93 6.41 5.79
C LEU A 106 -3.12 5.48 7.00
N THR A 107 -4.02 5.80 7.91
CA THR A 107 -4.31 4.95 9.09
C THR A 107 -4.78 3.56 8.67
N ASN A 108 -5.67 3.48 7.69
CA ASN A 108 -6.12 2.20 7.13
C ASN A 108 -4.96 1.45 6.45
N SER A 109 -4.09 2.15 5.76
CA SER A 109 -2.91 1.59 5.09
C SER A 109 -1.88 1.05 6.09
N GLU A 110 -1.67 1.72 7.22
CA GLU A 110 -0.83 1.20 8.32
C GLU A 110 -1.35 -0.14 8.82
N GLY A 111 -2.65 -0.25 9.10
CA GLY A 111 -3.28 -1.50 9.55
C GLY A 111 -3.11 -2.64 8.53
N ARG A 112 -3.28 -2.35 7.24
CA ARG A 112 -3.10 -3.34 6.17
C ARG A 112 -1.65 -3.83 6.09
N LEU A 113 -0.67 -2.94 6.17
CA LEU A 113 0.75 -3.31 6.17
C LEU A 113 1.12 -4.18 7.38
N LEU A 114 0.58 -3.88 8.56
CA LEU A 114 0.79 -4.71 9.76
C LEU A 114 0.19 -6.11 9.59
N LEU A 115 -1.02 -6.23 9.05
CA LEU A 115 -1.67 -7.53 8.78
C LEU A 115 -0.89 -8.37 7.78
N MET A 116 -0.17 -7.74 6.86
CA MET A 116 0.73 -8.41 5.90
C MET A 116 2.11 -8.74 6.50
N GLY A 117 2.39 -8.38 7.74
CA GLY A 117 3.73 -8.51 8.33
C GLY A 117 4.76 -7.51 7.80
N CYS A 118 4.35 -6.49 7.05
CA CYS A 118 5.21 -5.46 6.47
C CYS A 118 5.56 -4.36 7.50
N VAL A 119 6.19 -4.74 8.61
CA VAL A 119 6.45 -3.86 9.77
C VAL A 119 7.35 -2.67 9.41
N GLU A 120 8.41 -2.90 8.62
CA GLU A 120 9.32 -1.83 8.18
C GLU A 120 8.61 -0.81 7.29
N GLN A 121 7.75 -1.28 6.39
CA GLN A 121 6.97 -0.42 5.50
C GLN A 121 5.95 0.40 6.29
N GLN A 122 5.32 -0.21 7.29
CA GLN A 122 4.40 0.48 8.19
C GLN A 122 5.11 1.58 8.99
N LYS A 123 6.33 1.32 9.51
CA LYS A 123 7.12 2.36 10.19
C LYS A 123 7.42 3.54 9.26
N LYS A 124 7.82 3.27 8.00
CA LYS A 124 8.06 4.32 7.01
C LYS A 124 6.80 5.10 6.64
N LEU A 125 5.66 4.43 6.56
CA LEU A 125 4.38 5.10 6.34
C LEU A 125 4.01 6.02 7.51
N ARG A 126 4.25 5.56 8.75
CA ARG A 126 4.03 6.37 9.97
C ARG A 126 4.97 7.60 10.02
N GLU A 127 6.26 7.43 9.69
CA GLU A 127 7.21 8.54 9.60
C GLU A 127 6.73 9.57 8.56
N TYR A 128 6.26 9.11 7.41
CA TYR A 128 5.69 9.96 6.37
C TYR A 128 4.43 10.71 6.86
N GLY A 129 3.51 10.02 7.50
CA GLY A 129 2.30 10.61 8.07
C GLY A 129 2.60 11.64 9.18
N ALA A 130 3.59 11.37 10.04
CA ALA A 130 4.05 12.31 11.06
C ALA A 130 4.59 13.60 10.44
N LEU A 131 5.43 13.48 9.39
CA LEU A 131 5.97 14.64 8.67
C LEU A 131 4.87 15.49 8.03
N ILE A 132 3.86 14.85 7.42
CA ILE A 132 2.69 15.55 6.87
C ILE A 132 1.90 16.26 7.98
N SER A 133 1.72 15.63 9.14
CA SER A 133 1.05 16.25 10.29
C SER A 133 1.79 17.48 10.80
N GLU A 134 3.12 17.45 10.82
CA GLU A 134 3.95 18.60 11.19
C GLU A 134 3.80 19.73 10.17
N PHE A 135 3.91 19.42 8.88
CA PHE A 135 3.65 20.38 7.81
C PHE A 135 2.25 20.99 7.91
N TYR A 136 1.22 20.15 8.12
CA TYR A 136 -0.17 20.58 8.23
C TYR A 136 -0.39 21.59 9.39
N ARG A 137 0.34 21.42 10.50
CA ARG A 137 0.33 22.38 11.62
C ARG A 137 1.06 23.67 11.27
N TYR A 138 2.25 23.55 10.66
CA TYR A 138 3.07 24.70 10.26
C TYR A 138 2.39 25.53 9.18
N ALA A 139 1.92 24.89 8.12
CA ALA A 139 1.27 25.51 6.97
C ALA A 139 -0.17 25.92 7.30
N SER A 140 -0.34 26.89 8.18
CA SER A 140 -1.63 27.44 8.58
C SER A 140 -1.62 28.94 8.45
N ARG A 141 -2.67 29.52 7.88
CA ARG A 141 -2.85 30.99 7.81
C ARG A 141 -2.84 31.68 9.17
N ASN A 142 -3.13 30.95 10.25
CA ASN A 142 -3.07 31.45 11.61
C ASN A 142 -1.66 31.36 12.24
N ASN A 143 -0.68 30.84 11.49
CA ASN A 143 0.71 30.78 11.93
C ASN A 143 1.42 32.06 11.48
N GLU A 144 1.66 32.97 12.40
CA GLU A 144 2.35 34.25 12.14
C GLU A 144 3.83 34.07 11.79
N GLU A 145 4.43 32.93 12.19
CA GLU A 145 5.83 32.59 11.93
C GLU A 145 6.03 31.90 10.58
N MET A 146 4.95 31.65 9.82
CA MET A 146 5.03 30.94 8.54
C MET A 146 5.74 31.77 7.48
N GLN A 147 6.85 31.22 6.95
CA GLN A 147 7.66 31.82 5.90
C GLN A 147 7.57 31.03 4.60
N SER A 148 7.55 31.74 3.47
CA SER A 148 7.49 31.09 2.15
C SER A 148 8.71 30.23 1.88
N SER A 149 9.92 30.64 2.33
CA SER A 149 11.15 29.86 2.23
C SER A 149 11.08 28.51 2.97
N GLU A 150 10.50 28.49 4.15
CA GLU A 150 10.30 27.25 4.94
C GLU A 150 9.30 26.30 4.29
N LEU A 151 8.27 26.82 3.64
CA LEU A 151 7.31 26.00 2.90
C LEU A 151 7.99 25.25 1.73
N GLU A 152 9.00 25.83 1.08
CA GLU A 152 9.80 25.14 0.05
C GLU A 152 10.66 24.02 0.66
N VAL A 153 11.22 24.23 1.85
CA VAL A 153 11.98 23.21 2.60
C VAL A 153 11.04 22.05 2.97
N TRP A 154 9.83 22.33 3.44
CA TRP A 154 8.84 21.31 3.77
C TRP A 154 8.47 20.44 2.57
N ARG A 155 8.29 21.06 1.40
CA ARG A 155 8.02 20.31 0.17
C ARG A 155 9.13 19.29 -0.13
N THR A 156 10.38 19.73 -0.04
CA THR A 156 11.54 18.86 -0.28
C THR A 156 11.55 17.67 0.71
N LYS A 157 11.41 17.93 2.01
CA LYS A 157 11.35 16.90 3.06
C LYS A 157 10.25 15.88 2.80
N ILE A 158 9.05 16.34 2.39
CA ILE A 158 7.90 15.49 2.11
C ILE A 158 8.18 14.57 0.90
N LEU A 159 8.72 15.12 -0.19
CA LEU A 159 9.03 14.34 -1.39
C LEU A 159 10.13 13.30 -1.13
N GLU A 160 11.17 13.64 -0.38
CA GLU A 160 12.21 12.68 0.03
C GLU A 160 11.67 11.58 0.94
N ALA A 161 10.81 11.93 1.89
CA ALA A 161 10.15 10.92 2.75
C ALA A 161 9.25 9.98 1.95
N ARG A 162 8.51 10.52 0.96
CA ARG A 162 7.73 9.72 0.00
C ARG A 162 8.62 8.76 -0.77
N GLU A 163 9.75 9.21 -1.30
CA GLU A 163 10.69 8.37 -2.05
C GLU A 163 11.24 7.22 -1.18
N ARG A 164 11.66 7.52 0.05
CA ARG A 164 12.10 6.50 1.02
C ARG A 164 11.01 5.47 1.31
N LEU A 165 9.76 5.91 1.47
CA LEU A 165 8.61 5.03 1.67
C LEU A 165 8.40 4.11 0.46
N TYR A 166 8.41 4.65 -0.77
CA TYR A 166 8.25 3.85 -1.99
C TYR A 166 9.39 2.86 -2.19
N SER A 167 10.63 3.25 -1.88
CA SER A 167 11.78 2.35 -1.91
C SER A 167 11.59 1.17 -0.95
N SER A 168 10.99 1.40 0.22
CA SER A 168 10.66 0.34 1.18
C SER A 168 9.51 -0.54 0.68
N LEU A 169 8.43 0.04 0.16
CA LEU A 169 7.28 -0.69 -0.39
C LEU A 169 7.69 -1.59 -1.57
N ASN A 170 8.59 -1.13 -2.43
CA ASN A 170 9.09 -1.91 -3.56
C ASN A 170 9.82 -3.19 -3.12
N LYS A 171 10.53 -3.17 -1.99
CA LYS A 171 11.16 -4.37 -1.43
C LYS A 171 10.11 -5.43 -1.08
N SER A 172 9.02 -5.03 -0.43
CA SER A 172 7.91 -5.95 -0.12
C SER A 172 7.20 -6.45 -1.38
N TYR A 173 6.99 -5.58 -2.36
CA TYR A 173 6.37 -5.95 -3.63
C TYR A 173 7.18 -7.00 -4.39
N ARG A 174 8.51 -6.92 -4.34
CA ARG A 174 9.40 -7.93 -4.95
C ARG A 174 9.44 -9.23 -4.16
N ALA A 175 9.42 -9.16 -2.82
CA ALA A 175 9.42 -10.34 -1.96
C ALA A 175 8.15 -11.18 -2.10
N VAL A 176 7.02 -10.57 -2.44
CA VAL A 176 5.76 -11.27 -2.75
C VAL A 176 5.86 -12.05 -4.07
N LYS A 177 6.83 -11.71 -4.96
CA LYS A 177 7.04 -12.37 -6.27
C LYS A 177 7.87 -13.65 -6.22
N THR A 178 8.59 -13.91 -5.13
CA THR A 178 9.46 -15.08 -4.92
C THR A 178 8.77 -16.10 -4.06
#